data_2b6487450143a16c7554c25ca5e11e0f
#
_entry.id   2b6487450143a16c7554c25ca5e11e0f
#
_cell.length_a   1.000
_cell.length_b   1.000
_cell.length_c   1.000
_cell.angle_alpha   90.00
_cell.angle_beta   90.00
_cell.angle_gamma   90.00
#
_symmetry.space_group_name_H-M   'P 1'
#
loop_
_entity.id
_entity.type
_entity.pdbx_description
1 polymer ?
#
loop_
_entity_poly.entity_id
_entity_poly.type
_entity_poly.pdbx_seq_one_letter_code
_entity_poly.pdbx_strand_id
1 'polypeptide(L)'
;LTSSQTTNQIFVMLEAIARKQREKVLTLYYDLIELKESPFGILALLVRQCNQLLQVKDLDCLGKSNGMIAKQMKVPAFVAGKLKDQAKMFSMDTLRDMIEACAKTDESIKTGKISDRVGVELLLIQFSQK
;
A
#
# COMPACT_ATOMS: atom_id res chain seq x y z
N LEU A 1 9.12 6.48 13.60
CA LEU A 1 9.96 6.15 12.46
C LEU A 1 9.67 4.75 11.95
N THR A 2 9.42 4.64 10.67
CA THR A 2 9.10 3.38 10.02
C THR A 2 10.39 2.66 9.66
N SER A 3 10.55 1.43 10.11
CA SER A 3 11.71 0.63 9.75
C SER A 3 11.60 0.13 8.31
N SER A 4 12.74 -0.22 7.70
CA SER A 4 12.73 -0.83 6.38
C SER A 4 11.99 -2.17 6.38
N GLN A 5 12.00 -2.87 7.51
CA GLN A 5 11.25 -4.12 7.67
C GLN A 5 9.74 -3.86 7.55
N THR A 6 9.24 -2.80 8.19
CA THR A 6 7.82 -2.45 8.12
C THR A 6 7.44 -2.07 6.69
N THR A 7 8.27 -1.27 6.02
CA THR A 7 8.03 -0.90 4.62
C THR A 7 7.97 -2.12 3.73
N ASN A 8 8.89 -3.08 3.94
CA ASN A 8 8.90 -4.32 3.18
C ASN A 8 7.65 -5.16 3.42
N GLN A 9 7.17 -5.21 4.67
CA GLN A 9 5.94 -5.94 4.98
C GLN A 9 4.71 -5.32 4.33
N ILE A 10 4.66 -3.99 4.24
CA ILE A 10 3.59 -3.30 3.52
C ILE A 10 3.63 -3.66 2.03
N PHE A 11 4.82 -3.74 1.44
CA PHE A 11 4.98 -4.17 0.06
C PHE A 11 4.41 -5.58 -0.15
N VAL A 12 4.77 -6.51 0.74
CA VAL A 12 4.28 -7.90 0.68
C VAL A 12 2.77 -7.96 0.91
N MET A 13 2.27 -7.11 1.81
CA MET A 13 0.82 -7.03 2.08
C MET A 13 0.04 -6.61 0.83
N LEU A 14 0.53 -5.60 0.11
CA LEU A 14 -0.14 -5.16 -1.12
C LEU A 14 -0.10 -6.25 -2.20
N GLU A 15 0.98 -7.00 -2.27
CA GLU A 15 1.06 -8.14 -3.18
C GLU A 15 -0.02 -9.18 -2.84
N ALA A 16 -0.19 -9.47 -1.55
CA ALA A 16 -1.23 -10.39 -1.10
C ALA A 16 -2.64 -9.85 -1.38
N ILE A 17 -2.83 -8.53 -1.26
CA ILE A 17 -4.09 -7.88 -1.63
C ILE A 17 -4.40 -8.09 -3.11
N ALA A 18 -3.40 -7.90 -3.98
CA ALA A 18 -3.58 -8.08 -5.41
C ALA A 18 -3.98 -9.51 -5.76
N ARG A 19 -3.48 -10.48 -4.99
CA ARG A 19 -3.77 -11.90 -5.19
C ARG A 19 -5.01 -12.37 -4.44
N LYS A 20 -5.69 -11.47 -3.73
CA LYS A 20 -6.90 -11.75 -2.94
C LYS A 20 -6.66 -12.81 -1.86
N GLN A 21 -5.48 -12.78 -1.27
CA GLN A 21 -5.09 -13.69 -0.18
C GLN A 21 -5.40 -13.04 1.16
N ARG A 22 -6.69 -12.99 1.51
CA ARG A 22 -7.16 -12.25 2.71
C ARG A 22 -6.48 -12.71 3.99
N GLU A 23 -6.34 -14.03 4.19
CA GLU A 23 -5.74 -14.55 5.42
C GLU A 23 -4.30 -14.07 5.57
N LYS A 24 -3.55 -14.06 4.47
CA LYS A 24 -2.16 -13.58 4.50
C LYS A 24 -2.10 -12.09 4.81
N VAL A 25 -3.02 -11.31 4.21
CA VAL A 25 -3.09 -9.86 4.46
C VAL A 25 -3.33 -9.60 5.95
N LEU A 26 -4.29 -10.29 6.54
CA LEU A 26 -4.63 -10.09 7.96
C LEU A 26 -3.52 -10.58 8.87
N THR A 27 -2.87 -11.70 8.54
CA THR A 27 -1.74 -12.20 9.34
C THR A 27 -0.62 -11.16 9.35
N LEU A 28 -0.29 -10.58 8.20
CA LEU A 28 0.74 -9.54 8.13
C LEU A 28 0.35 -8.32 8.94
N TYR A 29 -0.92 -7.95 8.91
CA TYR A 29 -1.42 -6.81 9.68
C TYR A 29 -1.27 -7.07 11.18
N TYR A 30 -1.70 -8.23 11.65
CA TYR A 30 -1.61 -8.56 13.07
C TYR A 30 -0.16 -8.65 13.53
N ASP A 31 0.73 -9.15 12.69
CA ASP A 31 2.16 -9.18 13.00
C ASP A 31 2.71 -7.76 13.21
N LEU A 32 2.30 -6.81 12.37
CA LEU A 32 2.72 -5.43 12.52
C LEU A 32 2.17 -4.80 13.80
N ILE A 33 0.93 -5.13 14.16
CA ILE A 33 0.33 -4.65 15.41
C ILE A 33 1.12 -5.20 16.61
N GLU A 34 1.52 -6.47 16.59
CA GLU A 34 2.33 -7.07 17.65
C GLU A 34 3.69 -6.40 17.77
N LEU A 35 4.25 -5.94 16.66
CA LEU A 35 5.52 -5.19 16.65
C LEU A 35 5.35 -3.75 17.11
N LYS A 36 4.16 -3.39 17.62
CA LYS A 36 3.83 -2.04 18.11
C LYS A 36 3.76 -0.99 17.01
N GLU A 37 3.55 -1.41 15.78
CA GLU A 37 3.30 -0.46 14.70
C GLU A 37 1.90 0.12 14.86
N SER A 38 1.78 1.42 14.64
CA SER A 38 0.51 2.12 14.74
C SER A 38 -0.39 1.77 13.55
N PRO A 39 -1.69 1.48 13.78
CA PRO A 39 -2.61 1.30 12.65
C PRO A 39 -2.65 2.52 11.72
N PHE A 40 -2.58 3.73 12.27
CA PHE A 40 -2.47 4.95 11.47
C PHE A 40 -1.21 4.97 10.63
N GLY A 41 -0.08 4.53 11.19
CA GLY A 41 1.18 4.42 10.46
C GLY A 41 1.08 3.43 9.30
N ILE A 42 0.42 2.29 9.54
CA ILE A 42 0.19 1.29 8.50
C ILE A 42 -0.67 1.89 7.38
N LEU A 43 -1.73 2.59 7.74
CA LEU A 43 -2.61 3.25 6.77
C LEU A 43 -1.84 4.26 5.92
N ALA A 44 -1.02 5.08 6.56
CA ALA A 44 -0.20 6.07 5.86
C ALA A 44 0.77 5.42 4.87
N LEU A 45 1.36 4.30 5.27
CA LEU A 45 2.28 3.56 4.39
C LEU A 45 1.54 2.92 3.21
N LEU A 46 0.32 2.44 3.42
CA LEU A 46 -0.50 1.91 2.33
C LEU A 46 -0.80 2.99 1.30
N VAL A 47 -1.19 4.17 1.76
CA VAL A 47 -1.46 5.32 0.88
C VAL A 47 -0.20 5.70 0.11
N ARG A 48 0.92 5.80 0.82
CA ARG A 48 2.20 6.15 0.19
C ARG A 48 2.56 5.15 -0.91
N GLN A 49 2.44 3.87 -0.61
CA GLN A 49 2.76 2.82 -1.57
C GLN A 49 1.83 2.88 -2.78
N CYS A 50 0.53 3.07 -2.57
CA CYS A 50 -0.43 3.19 -3.67
C CYS A 50 -0.11 4.38 -4.56
N ASN A 51 0.27 5.52 -3.96
CA ASN A 51 0.66 6.71 -4.72
C ASN A 51 1.92 6.45 -5.54
N GLN A 52 2.90 5.73 -4.97
CA GLN A 52 4.12 5.36 -5.70
C GLN A 52 3.80 4.44 -6.87
N LEU A 53 2.88 3.50 -6.68
CA LEU A 53 2.47 2.59 -7.76
C LEU A 53 1.77 3.35 -8.90
N LEU A 54 0.91 4.32 -8.57
CA LEU A 54 0.30 5.18 -9.60
C LEU A 54 1.33 5.96 -10.38
N GLN A 55 2.29 6.54 -9.66
CA GLN A 55 3.35 7.33 -10.30
C GLN A 55 4.19 6.46 -11.24
N VAL A 56 4.53 5.25 -10.81
CA VAL A 56 5.29 4.32 -11.64
C VAL A 56 4.51 3.93 -12.89
N LYS A 57 3.20 3.65 -12.76
CA LYS A 57 2.36 3.32 -13.91
C LYS A 57 2.33 4.47 -14.92
N ASP A 58 2.23 5.67 -14.41
CA ASP A 58 2.20 6.87 -15.25
C ASP A 58 3.51 7.03 -16.04
N LEU A 59 4.63 6.90 -15.34
CA LEU A 59 5.95 7.02 -15.96
C LEU A 59 6.20 5.89 -16.96
N ASP A 60 5.77 4.68 -16.63
CA ASP A 60 5.89 3.53 -17.53
C ASP A 60 5.06 3.74 -18.80
N CYS A 61 3.85 4.27 -18.67
CA CYS A 61 3.00 4.61 -19.81
C CYS A 61 3.65 5.65 -20.72
N LEU A 62 4.46 6.54 -20.16
CA LEU A 62 5.20 7.55 -20.93
C LEU A 62 6.46 6.99 -21.56
N GLY A 63 6.73 5.70 -21.40
CA GLY A 63 7.88 5.04 -21.98
C GLY A 63 9.19 5.27 -21.26
N LYS A 64 9.14 5.70 -20.00
CA LYS A 64 10.35 5.93 -19.22
C LYS A 64 11.01 4.62 -18.83
N SER A 65 12.34 4.57 -18.89
CA SER A 65 13.11 3.40 -18.48
C SER A 65 13.14 3.28 -16.94
N ASN A 66 13.50 2.10 -16.45
CA ASN A 66 13.63 1.88 -15.02
C ASN A 66 14.61 2.88 -14.38
N GLY A 67 15.71 3.18 -15.06
CA GLY A 67 16.67 4.16 -14.57
C GLY A 67 16.09 5.55 -14.44
N MET A 68 15.29 5.97 -15.40
CA MET A 68 14.62 7.28 -15.37
C MET A 68 13.55 7.33 -14.28
N ILE A 69 12.79 6.25 -14.13
CA ILE A 69 11.77 6.13 -13.08
C ILE A 69 12.45 6.24 -11.71
N ALA A 70 13.55 5.50 -11.52
CA ALA A 70 14.29 5.50 -10.26
C ALA A 70 14.79 6.92 -9.93
N LYS A 71 15.34 7.60 -10.91
CA LYS A 71 15.84 8.96 -10.73
C LYS A 71 14.73 9.93 -10.37
N GLN A 72 13.61 9.86 -11.07
CA GLN A 72 12.48 10.76 -10.85
C GLN A 72 11.81 10.51 -9.50
N MET A 73 11.71 9.26 -9.08
CA MET A 73 11.11 8.90 -7.80
C MET A 73 12.10 8.96 -6.63
N LYS A 74 13.39 9.18 -6.93
CA LYS A 74 14.45 9.26 -5.92
C LYS A 74 14.58 7.96 -5.14
N VAL A 75 14.52 6.84 -5.84
CA VAL A 75 14.70 5.50 -5.26
C VAL A 75 15.77 4.76 -6.02
N PRO A 76 16.40 3.72 -5.41
CA PRO A 76 17.33 2.88 -6.14
C PRO A 76 16.67 2.18 -7.33
N ALA A 77 17.47 1.85 -8.34
CA ALA A 77 16.97 1.22 -9.56
C ALA A 77 16.23 -0.10 -9.27
N PHE A 78 16.73 -0.91 -8.33
CA PHE A 78 16.07 -2.18 -8.01
C PHE A 78 14.72 -1.96 -7.33
N VAL A 79 14.58 -0.88 -6.58
CA VAL A 79 13.30 -0.52 -5.96
C VAL A 79 12.30 -0.10 -7.04
N ALA A 80 12.76 0.70 -8.03
CA ALA A 80 11.92 1.09 -9.16
C ALA A 80 11.40 -0.13 -9.91
N GLY A 81 12.27 -1.13 -10.13
CA GLY A 81 11.88 -2.38 -10.77
C GLY A 81 10.81 -3.14 -10.00
N LYS A 82 10.97 -3.24 -8.67
CA LYS A 82 9.99 -3.89 -7.81
C LYS A 82 8.65 -3.16 -7.82
N LEU A 83 8.67 -1.83 -7.78
CA LEU A 83 7.46 -1.02 -7.84
C LEU A 83 6.76 -1.18 -9.18
N LYS A 84 7.51 -1.23 -10.26
CA LYS A 84 6.97 -1.43 -11.59
C LYS A 84 6.26 -2.78 -11.71
N ASP A 85 6.90 -3.83 -11.20
CA ASP A 85 6.30 -5.17 -11.22
C ASP A 85 5.03 -5.22 -10.39
N GLN A 86 5.04 -4.63 -9.21
CA GLN A 86 3.85 -4.60 -8.35
C GLN A 86 2.74 -3.74 -8.97
N ALA A 87 3.10 -2.64 -9.62
CA ALA A 87 2.13 -1.77 -10.27
C ALA A 87 1.34 -2.49 -11.36
N LYS A 88 1.96 -3.48 -12.01
CA LYS A 88 1.27 -4.28 -13.02
C LYS A 88 0.17 -5.16 -12.44
N MET A 89 0.17 -5.40 -11.15
CA MET A 89 -0.84 -6.22 -10.48
C MET A 89 -2.14 -5.47 -10.23
N PHE A 90 -2.15 -4.15 -10.39
CA PHE A 90 -3.30 -3.29 -10.12
C PHE A 90 -3.59 -2.39 -11.32
N SER A 91 -4.86 -2.16 -11.60
CA SER A 91 -5.24 -1.11 -12.56
C SER A 91 -5.11 0.26 -11.89
N MET A 92 -5.01 1.31 -12.69
CA MET A 92 -4.99 2.68 -12.16
C MET A 92 -6.27 2.99 -11.38
N ASP A 93 -7.41 2.52 -11.89
CA ASP A 93 -8.69 2.73 -11.21
C ASP A 93 -8.71 2.04 -9.85
N THR A 94 -8.20 0.81 -9.77
CA THR A 94 -8.13 0.09 -8.50
C THR A 94 -7.24 0.84 -7.50
N LEU A 95 -6.09 1.33 -7.94
CA LEU A 95 -5.20 2.09 -7.06
C LEU A 95 -5.85 3.37 -6.56
N ARG A 96 -6.55 4.09 -7.43
CA ARG A 96 -7.27 5.30 -7.04
C ARG A 96 -8.39 5.00 -6.04
N ASP A 97 -9.13 3.91 -6.28
CA ASP A 97 -10.19 3.47 -5.37
C ASP A 97 -9.64 3.10 -4.00
N MET A 98 -8.47 2.44 -3.98
CA MET A 98 -7.82 2.08 -2.73
C MET A 98 -7.40 3.32 -1.95
N ILE A 99 -6.83 4.31 -2.63
CA ILE A 99 -6.43 5.57 -2.00
C ILE A 99 -7.65 6.29 -1.43
N GLU A 100 -8.73 6.34 -2.19
CA GLU A 100 -9.98 6.96 -1.73
C GLU A 100 -10.55 6.24 -0.51
N ALA A 101 -10.56 4.92 -0.52
CA ALA A 101 -11.02 4.13 0.61
C ALA A 101 -10.15 4.36 1.85
N CYS A 102 -8.84 4.50 1.67
CA CYS A 102 -7.94 4.84 2.77
C CYS A 102 -8.27 6.22 3.36
N ALA A 103 -8.57 7.19 2.50
CA ALA A 103 -8.93 8.54 2.96
C ALA A 103 -10.24 8.52 3.77
N LYS A 104 -11.22 7.75 3.33
CA LYS A 104 -12.49 7.61 4.05
C LYS A 104 -12.30 6.94 5.40
N THR A 105 -11.45 5.92 5.46
CA THR A 105 -11.12 5.24 6.71
C THR A 105 -10.41 6.19 7.67
N ASP A 106 -9.44 6.96 7.16
CA ASP A 106 -8.73 7.96 7.95
C ASP A 106 -9.70 8.95 8.59
N GLU A 107 -10.64 9.47 7.81
CA GLU A 107 -11.65 10.40 8.30
C GLU A 107 -12.55 9.75 9.36
N SER A 108 -12.99 8.52 9.14
CA SER A 108 -13.84 7.80 10.10
C SER A 108 -13.13 7.60 11.43
N ILE A 109 -11.83 7.32 11.40
CA ILE A 109 -11.02 7.17 12.61
C ILE A 109 -10.87 8.53 13.31
N LYS A 110 -10.53 9.57 12.56
CA LYS A 110 -10.31 10.91 13.13
C LYS A 110 -11.55 11.50 13.74
N THR A 111 -12.74 11.17 13.21
CA THR A 111 -14.01 11.67 13.74
C THR A 111 -14.58 10.77 14.83
N GLY A 112 -13.87 9.72 15.22
CA GLY A 112 -14.27 8.85 16.30
C GLY A 112 -15.35 7.83 15.96
N LYS A 113 -15.68 7.67 14.69
CA LYS A 113 -16.71 6.71 14.27
C LYS A 113 -16.27 5.26 14.43
N ILE A 114 -14.96 5.02 14.34
CA ILE A 114 -14.41 3.66 14.43
C ILE A 114 -12.99 3.77 15.01
N SER A 115 -12.56 2.73 15.72
CA SER A 115 -11.19 2.70 16.23
C SER A 115 -10.20 2.52 15.07
N ASP A 116 -8.98 2.98 15.26
CA ASP A 116 -7.94 2.88 14.24
C ASP A 116 -7.66 1.43 13.87
N ARG A 117 -7.52 0.56 14.86
CA ARG A 117 -7.22 -0.86 14.64
C ARG A 117 -8.31 -1.55 13.82
N VAL A 118 -9.56 -1.36 14.19
CA VAL A 118 -10.69 -1.98 13.50
C VAL A 118 -10.90 -1.36 12.13
N GLY A 119 -10.74 -0.05 12.03
CA GLY A 119 -10.91 0.65 10.75
C GLY A 119 -9.95 0.14 9.69
N VAL A 120 -8.67 0.01 10.04
CA VAL A 120 -7.66 -0.49 9.10
C VAL A 120 -7.91 -1.96 8.79
N GLU A 121 -8.30 -2.75 9.78
CA GLU A 121 -8.61 -4.17 9.57
C GLU A 121 -9.74 -4.34 8.56
N LEU A 122 -10.84 -3.60 8.71
CA LEU A 122 -11.97 -3.68 7.78
C LEU A 122 -11.58 -3.23 6.38
N LEU A 123 -10.73 -2.22 6.28
CA LEU A 123 -10.22 -1.74 5.00
C LEU A 123 -9.44 -2.84 4.28
N LEU A 124 -8.57 -3.53 5.00
CA LEU A 124 -7.77 -4.61 4.43
C LEU A 124 -8.64 -5.78 3.99
N ILE A 125 -9.70 -6.09 4.76
CA ILE A 125 -10.66 -7.11 4.38
C ILE A 125 -11.34 -6.72 3.07
N GLN A 126 -11.76 -5.46 2.96
CA GLN A 126 -12.39 -4.95 1.74
C GLN A 126 -11.47 -5.07 0.53
N PHE A 127 -10.19 -4.70 0.69
CA PHE A 127 -9.22 -4.76 -0.40
C PHE A 127 -8.94 -6.18 -0.87
N SER A 128 -9.06 -7.17 0.03
CA SER A 128 -8.72 -8.55 -0.28
C SER A 128 -9.94 -9.44 -0.56
N GLN A 129 -11.13 -8.86 -0.70
CA GLN A 129 -12.33 -9.60 -1.11
C GLN A 129 -12.22 -10.01 -2.58
N LYS A 130 -12.66 -11.22 -2.85
CA LYS A 130 -12.68 -11.75 -4.22
C LYS A 130 -13.85 -11.20 -5.01
#